data_22bd2e599c2fca75116a5f8c642e6e91
#
_entry.id   22bd2e599c2fca75116a5f8c642e6e91
#
_cell.length_a   1.000
_cell.length_b   1.000
_cell.length_c   1.000
_cell.angle_alpha   90.00
_cell.angle_beta   90.00
_cell.angle_gamma   90.00
#
_symmetry.space_group_name_H-M   'P 1'
#
loop_
_entity.id
_entity.type
_entity.pdbx_description
1 polymer ?
#
loop_
_entity_poly.entity_id
_entity_poly.type
_entity_poly.pdbx_seq_one_letter_code
_entity_poly.pdbx_strand_id
1 'polypeptide(L)'
;MEDDFDIYPTNEAFYIECLYGHTNSALDSVYKVGEWIRLVVENDEKAHKLAPEELFQELQNIVQQAASISKYFWSIRKGTKGVHKKRSRKLRQSLRISENSALKSRELRDHLEHFDEKLDCYLTQNHVGQFIPLDIAAEPPKSDVPLHIFRGFYINPRIFVLLGNRYELTPIVAELEFVHTQLFNCIKNGYRLPTEYA
;
A
#
# COMPACT_ATOMS: atom_id res chain seq x y z
N MET A 1 32.99 -23.92 -3.38
CA MET A 1 31.51 -23.93 -3.28
C MET A 1 31.11 -22.48 -3.08
N GLU A 2 30.59 -21.81 -4.11
CA GLU A 2 29.92 -20.53 -3.86
C GLU A 2 28.65 -20.86 -3.09
N ASP A 3 28.58 -20.36 -1.84
CA ASP A 3 27.36 -20.44 -1.05
C ASP A 3 26.26 -19.70 -1.82
N ASP A 4 25.31 -20.44 -2.35
CA ASP A 4 24.21 -19.88 -3.17
C ASP A 4 23.12 -19.27 -2.28
N PHE A 5 23.52 -18.26 -1.49
CA PHE A 5 22.60 -17.51 -0.68
C PHE A 5 21.69 -16.65 -1.55
N ASP A 6 20.39 -16.76 -1.37
CA ASP A 6 19.41 -15.86 -1.99
C ASP A 6 19.58 -14.41 -1.52
N ILE A 7 19.92 -14.22 -0.22
CA ILE A 7 20.40 -12.98 0.40
C ILE A 7 21.57 -13.35 1.30
N TYR A 8 22.71 -12.70 1.12
CA TYR A 8 23.83 -12.88 2.04
C TYR A 8 23.47 -12.40 3.44
N PRO A 9 23.84 -13.15 4.48
CA PRO A 9 23.53 -12.82 5.86
C PRO A 9 23.87 -11.38 6.27
N THR A 10 24.99 -10.87 5.81
CA THR A 10 25.44 -9.49 6.08
C THR A 10 24.58 -8.42 5.43
N ASN A 11 23.76 -8.79 4.43
CA ASN A 11 22.89 -7.85 3.71
C ASN A 11 21.45 -7.88 4.21
N GLU A 12 21.08 -8.82 5.09
CA GLU A 12 19.69 -8.94 5.59
C GLU A 12 19.23 -7.66 6.28
N ALA A 13 20.10 -7.02 7.08
CA ALA A 13 19.80 -5.79 7.79
C ALA A 13 19.32 -4.66 6.86
N PHE A 14 19.92 -4.51 5.67
CA PHE A 14 19.51 -3.48 4.71
C PHE A 14 18.08 -3.69 4.20
N TYR A 15 17.71 -4.94 3.91
CA TYR A 15 16.33 -5.24 3.47
C TYR A 15 15.33 -5.07 4.58
N ILE A 16 15.69 -5.48 5.81
CA ILE A 16 14.84 -5.33 7.00
C ILE A 16 14.58 -3.84 7.25
N GLU A 17 15.63 -3.00 7.26
CA GLU A 17 15.50 -1.55 7.45
C GLU A 17 14.65 -0.88 6.37
N CYS A 18 14.89 -1.18 5.09
CA CYS A 18 14.11 -0.62 4.00
C CYS A 18 12.62 -0.97 4.15
N LEU A 19 12.30 -2.25 4.38
CA LEU A 19 10.92 -2.70 4.54
C LEU A 19 10.27 -2.15 5.81
N TYR A 20 11.03 -2.08 6.91
CA TYR A 20 10.55 -1.53 8.18
C TYR A 20 10.22 -0.05 8.06
N GLY A 21 11.07 0.74 7.39
CA GLY A 21 10.80 2.15 7.09
C GLY A 21 9.50 2.34 6.29
N HIS A 22 9.29 1.51 5.26
CA HIS A 22 8.04 1.54 4.48
C HIS A 22 6.81 1.18 5.32
N THR A 23 6.89 0.12 6.14
CA THR A 23 5.76 -0.27 7.00
C THR A 23 5.47 0.77 8.08
N ASN A 24 6.49 1.36 8.71
CA ASN A 24 6.31 2.45 9.68
C ASN A 24 5.59 3.63 9.06
N SER A 25 6.04 4.10 7.89
CA SER A 25 5.41 5.23 7.20
C SER A 25 3.95 4.94 6.84
N ALA A 26 3.65 3.71 6.39
CA ALA A 26 2.28 3.31 6.08
C ALA A 26 1.39 3.28 7.34
N LEU A 27 1.86 2.68 8.43
CA LEU A 27 1.09 2.53 9.67
C LEU A 27 0.88 3.86 10.39
N ASP A 28 1.83 4.80 10.30
CA ASP A 28 1.63 6.18 10.77
C ASP A 28 0.47 6.85 10.03
N SER A 29 0.42 6.68 8.70
CA SER A 29 -0.71 7.17 7.91
C SER A 29 -2.02 6.46 8.23
N VAL A 30 -2.00 5.15 8.49
CA VAL A 30 -3.19 4.40 8.93
C VAL A 30 -3.73 4.95 10.24
N TYR A 31 -2.85 5.24 11.19
CA TYR A 31 -3.23 5.87 12.46
C TYR A 31 -3.90 7.22 12.25
N LYS A 32 -3.30 8.11 11.44
CA LYS A 32 -3.86 9.44 11.14
C LYS A 32 -5.21 9.37 10.44
N VAL A 33 -5.37 8.46 9.47
CA VAL A 33 -6.66 8.19 8.82
C VAL A 33 -7.68 7.69 9.83
N GLY A 34 -7.28 6.80 10.74
CA GLY A 34 -8.14 6.31 11.82
C GLY A 34 -8.63 7.44 12.75
N GLU A 35 -7.74 8.34 13.16
CA GLU A 35 -8.08 9.50 13.97
C GLU A 35 -9.01 10.46 13.21
N TRP A 36 -8.76 10.69 11.91
CA TRP A 36 -9.63 11.49 11.06
C TRP A 36 -11.06 10.93 11.04
N ILE A 37 -11.19 9.62 10.81
CA ILE A 37 -12.50 8.95 10.79
C ILE A 37 -13.18 9.06 12.17
N ARG A 38 -12.44 8.83 13.24
CA ARG A 38 -12.97 8.92 14.62
C ARG A 38 -13.58 10.30 14.86
N LEU A 39 -12.84 11.37 14.56
CA LEU A 39 -13.32 12.74 14.75
C LEU A 39 -14.60 13.03 13.95
N VAL A 40 -14.66 12.54 12.70
CA VAL A 40 -15.85 12.71 11.85
C VAL A 40 -17.04 11.92 12.37
N VAL A 41 -16.86 10.67 12.76
CA VAL A 41 -17.94 9.81 13.26
C VAL A 41 -18.48 10.29 14.60
N GLU A 42 -17.60 10.78 15.49
CA GLU A 42 -17.96 11.34 16.78
C GLU A 42 -18.51 12.78 16.69
N ASN A 43 -18.53 13.37 15.50
CA ASN A 43 -18.90 14.78 15.26
C ASN A 43 -18.14 15.76 16.18
N ASP A 44 -16.83 15.48 16.37
CA ASP A 44 -15.95 16.33 17.19
C ASP A 44 -15.75 17.68 16.49
N GLU A 45 -15.72 18.78 17.27
CA GLU A 45 -15.49 20.13 16.73
C GLU A 45 -14.19 20.25 15.92
N LYS A 46 -13.20 19.43 16.22
CA LYS A 46 -11.93 19.37 15.48
C LYS A 46 -12.13 18.86 14.06
N ALA A 47 -13.16 18.06 13.78
CA ALA A 47 -13.45 17.57 12.44
C ALA A 47 -13.65 18.72 11.43
N HIS A 48 -14.25 19.83 11.87
CA HIS A 48 -14.46 21.02 11.03
C HIS A 48 -13.17 21.73 10.60
N LYS A 49 -12.04 21.43 11.25
CA LYS A 49 -10.72 22.01 10.95
C LYS A 49 -9.84 21.09 10.12
N LEU A 50 -10.29 19.88 9.85
CA LEU A 50 -9.51 18.92 9.07
C LEU A 50 -9.59 19.27 7.58
N ALA A 51 -8.44 19.37 6.96
CA ALA A 51 -8.35 19.57 5.52
C ALA A 51 -8.52 18.22 4.81
N PRO A 52 -9.47 18.09 3.86
CA PRO A 52 -9.63 16.86 3.08
C PRO A 52 -8.33 16.45 2.35
N GLU A 53 -7.52 17.40 1.95
CA GLU A 53 -6.24 17.17 1.27
C GLU A 53 -5.26 16.38 2.15
N GLU A 54 -5.23 16.64 3.45
CA GLU A 54 -4.38 15.91 4.40
C GLU A 54 -4.81 14.44 4.48
N LEU A 55 -6.13 14.17 4.55
CA LEU A 55 -6.64 12.81 4.51
C LEU A 55 -6.19 12.08 3.23
N PHE A 56 -6.33 12.73 2.07
CA PHE A 56 -5.95 12.10 0.80
C PHE A 56 -4.45 11.89 0.65
N GLN A 57 -3.62 12.73 1.24
CA GLN A 57 -2.17 12.51 1.31
C GLN A 57 -1.83 11.25 2.13
N GLU A 58 -2.48 11.07 3.29
CA GLU A 58 -2.27 9.89 4.12
C GLU A 58 -2.78 8.61 3.43
N LEU A 59 -3.97 8.64 2.81
CA LEU A 59 -4.51 7.52 2.04
C LEU A 59 -3.58 7.13 0.87
N GLN A 60 -3.09 8.12 0.15
CA GLN A 60 -2.15 7.89 -0.95
C GLN A 60 -0.82 7.34 -0.44
N ASN A 61 -0.33 7.81 0.71
CA ASN A 61 0.89 7.27 1.32
C ASN A 61 0.74 5.80 1.69
N ILE A 62 -0.38 5.38 2.30
CA ILE A 62 -0.64 3.96 2.60
C ILE A 62 -0.47 3.10 1.35
N VAL A 63 -1.14 3.48 0.26
CA VAL A 63 -1.11 2.74 -1.00
C VAL A 63 0.29 2.75 -1.64
N GLN A 64 0.99 3.87 -1.58
CA GLN A 64 2.34 4.02 -2.11
C GLN A 64 3.37 3.18 -1.35
N GLN A 65 3.29 3.14 -0.03
CA GLN A 65 4.17 2.30 0.79
C GLN A 65 3.88 0.81 0.55
N ALA A 66 2.61 0.41 0.46
CA ALA A 66 2.20 -0.94 0.11
C ALA A 66 2.76 -1.36 -1.26
N ALA A 67 2.69 -0.49 -2.26
CA ALA A 67 3.28 -0.71 -3.58
C ALA A 67 4.82 -0.86 -3.53
N SER A 68 5.48 -0.04 -2.71
CA SER A 68 6.93 -0.11 -2.51
C SER A 68 7.36 -1.43 -1.87
N ILE A 69 6.67 -1.86 -0.81
CA ILE A 69 6.88 -3.16 -0.16
C ILE A 69 6.66 -4.31 -1.14
N SER A 70 5.61 -4.24 -1.96
CA SER A 70 5.30 -5.23 -2.99
C SER A 70 6.47 -5.51 -3.93
N LYS A 71 7.26 -4.49 -4.30
CA LYS A 71 8.44 -4.64 -5.18
C LYS A 71 9.56 -5.47 -4.57
N TYR A 72 9.65 -5.52 -3.25
CA TYR A 72 10.60 -6.39 -2.56
C TYR A 72 10.15 -7.85 -2.58
N PHE A 73 8.86 -8.11 -2.43
CA PHE A 73 8.30 -9.46 -2.37
C PHE A 73 8.04 -10.08 -3.74
N TRP A 74 7.69 -9.28 -4.75
CA TRP A 74 7.44 -9.75 -6.11
C TRP A 74 8.22 -8.92 -7.13
N SER A 75 9.25 -9.52 -7.69
CA SER A 75 10.08 -8.87 -8.72
C SER A 75 9.27 -8.58 -9.99
N ILE A 76 9.35 -7.34 -10.47
CA ILE A 76 8.63 -6.89 -11.68
C ILE A 76 9.29 -7.39 -12.96
N ARG A 77 10.62 -7.54 -12.96
CA ARG A 77 11.37 -7.86 -14.17
C ARG A 77 11.14 -9.30 -14.63
N LYS A 78 10.54 -9.46 -15.81
CA LYS A 78 10.41 -10.76 -16.48
C LYS A 78 11.81 -11.32 -16.79
N GLY A 79 12.00 -12.63 -16.58
CA GLY A 79 13.21 -13.35 -17.03
C GLY A 79 14.46 -13.19 -16.17
N THR A 80 14.40 -12.54 -15.02
CA THR A 80 15.55 -12.43 -14.12
C THR A 80 15.83 -13.77 -13.41
N LYS A 81 16.77 -14.52 -13.97
CA LYS A 81 17.53 -15.55 -13.25
C LYS A 81 18.55 -14.83 -12.37
N GLY A 82 18.12 -13.98 -11.44
CA GLY A 82 19.09 -13.14 -10.76
C GLY A 82 18.68 -12.74 -9.35
N VAL A 83 19.48 -11.88 -8.77
CA VAL A 83 19.42 -11.35 -7.41
C VAL A 83 17.99 -10.94 -6.99
N HIS A 84 17.23 -10.29 -7.89
CA HIS A 84 15.88 -9.81 -7.57
C HIS A 84 14.89 -10.96 -7.30
N LYS A 85 14.95 -12.05 -8.07
CA LYS A 85 14.08 -13.22 -7.89
C LYS A 85 14.45 -14.00 -6.62
N LYS A 86 15.76 -14.21 -6.41
CA LYS A 86 16.30 -14.85 -5.21
C LYS A 86 15.89 -14.06 -3.95
N ARG A 87 16.13 -12.74 -3.94
CA ARG A 87 15.70 -11.84 -2.87
C ARG A 87 14.20 -11.97 -2.57
N SER A 88 13.36 -11.84 -3.60
CA SER A 88 11.91 -11.89 -3.43
C SER A 88 11.44 -13.21 -2.84
N ARG A 89 12.01 -14.33 -3.27
CA ARG A 89 11.73 -15.66 -2.72
C ARG A 89 12.13 -15.72 -1.23
N LYS A 90 13.38 -15.36 -0.94
CA LYS A 90 13.92 -15.40 0.43
C LYS A 90 13.09 -14.55 1.39
N LEU A 91 12.77 -13.30 1.02
CA LEU A 91 11.96 -12.41 1.86
C LEU A 91 10.56 -12.97 2.12
N ARG A 92 9.86 -13.48 1.08
CA ARG A 92 8.53 -14.06 1.28
C ARG A 92 8.57 -15.29 2.18
N GLN A 93 9.52 -16.19 1.97
CA GLN A 93 9.68 -17.39 2.79
C GLN A 93 9.98 -17.04 4.24
N SER A 94 11.03 -16.24 4.48
CA SER A 94 11.46 -15.88 5.83
C SER A 94 10.41 -15.08 6.61
N LEU A 95 9.70 -14.17 5.95
CA LEU A 95 8.66 -13.35 6.58
C LEU A 95 7.26 -13.99 6.48
N ARG A 96 7.15 -15.22 5.94
CA ARG A 96 5.90 -15.99 5.80
C ARG A 96 4.81 -15.24 5.03
N ILE A 97 5.20 -14.53 3.97
CA ILE A 97 4.28 -13.75 3.14
C ILE A 97 3.48 -14.69 2.22
N SER A 98 2.16 -14.60 2.31
CA SER A 98 1.25 -15.41 1.49
C SER A 98 1.34 -15.06 0.00
N GLU A 99 1.23 -16.07 -0.87
CA GLU A 99 1.08 -15.85 -2.31
C GLU A 99 -0.26 -15.18 -2.68
N ASN A 100 -1.23 -15.16 -1.75
CA ASN A 100 -2.53 -14.49 -1.89
C ASN A 100 -2.57 -13.14 -1.16
N SER A 101 -1.42 -12.60 -0.76
CA SER A 101 -1.32 -11.32 -0.06
C SER A 101 -1.94 -10.18 -0.88
N ALA A 102 -2.68 -9.29 -0.20
CA ALA A 102 -3.24 -8.07 -0.80
C ALA A 102 -2.15 -7.16 -1.38
N LEU A 103 -0.91 -7.24 -0.89
CA LEU A 103 0.22 -6.48 -1.42
C LEU A 103 0.71 -6.99 -2.79
N LYS A 104 0.25 -8.15 -3.26
CA LYS A 104 0.68 -8.72 -4.55
C LYS A 104 0.08 -8.00 -5.76
N SER A 105 -0.94 -7.18 -5.58
CA SER A 105 -1.63 -6.52 -6.68
C SER A 105 -0.65 -5.76 -7.60
N ARG A 106 -0.68 -6.11 -8.89
CA ARG A 106 0.12 -5.42 -9.90
C ARG A 106 -0.44 -4.02 -10.17
N GLU A 107 -1.75 -3.88 -10.12
CA GLU A 107 -2.45 -2.60 -10.33
C GLU A 107 -2.03 -1.57 -9.29
N LEU A 108 -1.88 -2.00 -8.03
CA LEU A 108 -1.37 -1.16 -6.95
C LEU A 108 -0.02 -0.52 -7.30
N ARG A 109 0.88 -1.28 -7.95
CA ARG A 109 2.22 -0.82 -8.30
C ARG A 109 2.24 0.07 -9.54
N ASP A 110 1.52 -0.35 -10.58
CA ASP A 110 1.53 0.32 -11.88
C ASP A 110 0.77 1.65 -11.84
N HIS A 111 -0.19 1.79 -10.91
CA HIS A 111 -1.04 2.99 -10.84
C HIS A 111 -0.29 4.22 -10.30
N LEU A 112 0.64 4.02 -9.39
CA LEU A 112 1.35 5.11 -8.73
C LEU A 112 2.63 5.52 -9.47
N GLU A 113 3.20 4.62 -10.29
CA GLU A 113 4.44 4.92 -11.04
C GLU A 113 4.21 5.80 -12.27
N HIS A 114 3.03 5.73 -12.88
CA HIS A 114 2.67 6.43 -14.12
C HIS A 114 1.36 7.22 -13.94
N PHE A 115 1.28 7.96 -12.83
CA PHE A 115 0.03 8.62 -12.46
C PHE A 115 -0.38 9.73 -13.43
N ASP A 116 0.55 10.53 -13.90
CA ASP A 116 0.37 11.60 -14.88
C ASP A 116 -0.13 11.06 -16.24
N GLU A 117 0.53 10.03 -16.77
CA GLU A 117 0.13 9.37 -18.01
C GLU A 117 -1.28 8.76 -17.88
N LYS A 118 -1.59 8.20 -16.71
CA LYS A 118 -2.92 7.61 -16.44
C LYS A 118 -4.00 8.65 -16.31
N LEU A 119 -3.70 9.80 -15.72
CA LEU A 119 -4.61 10.93 -15.67
C LEU A 119 -4.97 11.40 -17.08
N ASP A 120 -3.98 11.59 -17.94
CA ASP A 120 -4.19 12.01 -19.32
C ASP A 120 -5.04 11.00 -20.10
N CYS A 121 -4.70 9.70 -19.96
CA CYS A 121 -5.48 8.61 -20.58
C CYS A 121 -6.92 8.58 -20.05
N TYR A 122 -7.11 8.72 -18.73
CA TYR A 122 -8.43 8.70 -18.10
C TYR A 122 -9.30 9.84 -18.62
N LEU A 123 -8.79 11.06 -18.66
CA LEU A 123 -9.50 12.24 -19.14
C LEU A 123 -9.79 12.16 -20.65
N THR A 124 -8.89 11.59 -21.43
CA THR A 124 -9.07 11.40 -22.87
C THR A 124 -10.13 10.35 -23.21
N GLN A 125 -10.32 9.35 -22.35
CA GLN A 125 -11.29 8.27 -22.57
C GLN A 125 -12.68 8.58 -22.02
N ASN A 126 -12.80 9.53 -21.10
CA ASN A 126 -14.03 9.85 -20.40
C ASN A 126 -14.46 11.29 -20.69
N HIS A 127 -15.39 11.46 -21.61
CA HIS A 127 -15.88 12.79 -22.05
C HIS A 127 -17.29 13.11 -21.58
N VAL A 128 -18.02 12.11 -21.04
CA VAL A 128 -19.43 12.24 -20.67
C VAL A 128 -19.63 11.77 -19.24
N GLY A 129 -20.36 12.54 -18.45
CA GLY A 129 -20.65 12.21 -17.06
C GLY A 129 -20.39 13.39 -16.13
N GLN A 130 -20.43 13.11 -14.85
CA GLN A 130 -20.12 14.09 -13.80
C GLN A 130 -18.71 13.89 -13.29
N PHE A 131 -17.89 14.93 -13.40
CA PHE A 131 -16.51 14.91 -12.94
C PHE A 131 -16.45 15.48 -11.51
N ILE A 132 -15.98 14.65 -10.57
CA ILE A 132 -15.92 14.98 -9.15
C ILE A 132 -14.43 14.95 -8.73
N PRO A 133 -13.83 16.12 -8.48
CA PRO A 133 -12.41 16.18 -8.09
C PRO A 133 -12.13 15.49 -6.76
N LEU A 134 -13.10 15.56 -5.81
CA LEU A 134 -12.94 15.04 -4.46
C LEU A 134 -14.30 14.62 -3.91
N ASP A 135 -14.37 13.40 -3.36
CA ASP A 135 -15.57 12.85 -2.73
C ASP A 135 -15.23 12.12 -1.43
N ILE A 136 -15.86 12.51 -0.34
CA ILE A 136 -15.77 11.85 0.96
C ILE A 136 -17.18 11.60 1.44
N ALA A 137 -17.52 10.33 1.62
CA ALA A 137 -18.84 9.92 2.06
C ALA A 137 -18.79 8.66 2.91
N ALA A 138 -19.89 8.36 3.61
CA ALA A 138 -20.03 7.09 4.32
C ALA A 138 -20.01 5.90 3.36
N GLU A 139 -20.71 6.04 2.22
CA GLU A 139 -20.87 5.01 1.18
C GLU A 139 -20.59 5.58 -0.21
N PRO A 140 -20.19 4.75 -1.18
CA PRO A 140 -20.07 5.18 -2.57
C PRO A 140 -21.37 5.76 -3.11
N PRO A 141 -21.32 6.87 -3.87
CA PRO A 141 -22.50 7.48 -4.46
C PRO A 141 -23.15 6.54 -5.47
N LYS A 142 -24.48 6.57 -5.50
CA LYS A 142 -25.29 5.93 -6.53
C LYS A 142 -25.75 7.00 -7.53
N SER A 143 -25.60 6.76 -8.82
CA SER A 143 -25.96 7.71 -9.85
C SER A 143 -26.38 6.98 -11.12
N ASP A 144 -27.38 7.55 -11.82
CA ASP A 144 -27.83 7.08 -13.13
C ASP A 144 -26.95 7.59 -14.28
N VAL A 145 -26.02 8.50 -13.96
CA VAL A 145 -25.02 9.00 -14.92
C VAL A 145 -23.61 8.56 -14.50
N PRO A 146 -22.68 8.39 -15.45
CA PRO A 146 -21.30 8.05 -15.12
C PRO A 146 -20.67 9.07 -14.17
N LEU A 147 -20.08 8.60 -13.08
CA LEU A 147 -19.36 9.43 -12.14
C LEU A 147 -17.86 9.19 -12.32
N HIS A 148 -17.14 10.28 -12.57
CA HIS A 148 -15.68 10.30 -12.72
C HIS A 148 -15.06 10.92 -11.48
N ILE A 149 -14.76 10.07 -10.49
CA ILE A 149 -14.21 10.51 -9.21
C ILE A 149 -12.69 10.47 -9.31
N PHE A 150 -12.07 11.64 -9.19
CA PHE A 150 -10.62 11.76 -9.21
C PHE A 150 -10.00 11.20 -7.92
N ARG A 151 -10.46 11.67 -6.75
CA ARG A 151 -10.11 11.15 -5.44
C ARG A 151 -11.37 10.92 -4.63
N GLY A 152 -11.54 9.72 -4.09
CA GLY A 152 -12.68 9.37 -3.25
C GLY A 152 -12.26 8.57 -2.02
N PHE A 153 -12.96 8.78 -0.91
CA PHE A 153 -12.82 7.93 0.27
C PHE A 153 -14.19 7.61 0.86
N TYR A 154 -14.49 6.31 0.96
CA TYR A 154 -15.74 5.80 1.50
C TYR A 154 -15.48 5.12 2.85
N ILE A 155 -16.02 5.75 3.91
CA ILE A 155 -15.65 5.46 5.29
C ILE A 155 -16.06 4.05 5.71
N ASN A 156 -17.31 3.65 5.44
CA ASN A 156 -17.81 2.36 5.91
C ASN A 156 -17.11 1.17 5.23
N PRO A 157 -17.00 1.11 3.89
CA PRO A 157 -16.30 0.02 3.23
C PRO A 157 -14.79 0.18 3.26
N ARG A 158 -14.24 1.29 3.80
CA ARG A 158 -12.79 1.59 3.80
C ARG A 158 -12.19 1.53 2.40
N ILE A 159 -12.88 2.11 1.43
CA ILE A 159 -12.42 2.14 0.04
C ILE A 159 -11.82 3.50 -0.29
N PHE A 160 -10.59 3.50 -0.72
CA PHE A 160 -9.94 4.64 -1.37
C PHE A 160 -10.08 4.52 -2.88
N VAL A 161 -10.52 5.59 -3.53
CA VAL A 161 -10.65 5.69 -4.99
C VAL A 161 -9.65 6.70 -5.53
N LEU A 162 -8.96 6.33 -6.60
CA LEU A 162 -8.04 7.20 -7.31
C LEU A 162 -8.16 6.93 -8.82
N LEU A 163 -8.59 7.95 -9.59
CA LEU A 163 -8.87 7.84 -11.03
C LEU A 163 -9.75 6.63 -11.38
N GLY A 164 -10.85 6.46 -10.65
CA GLY A 164 -11.78 5.36 -10.85
C GLY A 164 -11.32 4.00 -10.33
N ASN A 165 -10.04 3.84 -9.96
CA ASN A 165 -9.55 2.59 -9.37
C ASN A 165 -9.86 2.55 -7.88
N ARG A 166 -10.30 1.39 -7.41
CA ARG A 166 -10.75 1.16 -6.04
C ARG A 166 -9.71 0.35 -5.28
N TYR A 167 -9.30 0.85 -4.11
CA TYR A 167 -8.39 0.19 -3.20
C TYR A 167 -9.11 -0.13 -1.90
N GLU A 168 -9.33 -1.41 -1.66
CA GLU A 168 -9.84 -1.89 -0.37
C GLU A 168 -8.73 -1.80 0.66
N LEU A 169 -8.82 -0.86 1.58
CA LEU A 169 -7.74 -0.59 2.54
C LEU A 169 -7.64 -1.66 3.62
N THR A 170 -8.73 -2.26 4.04
CA THR A 170 -8.74 -3.24 5.13
C THR A 170 -7.77 -4.40 4.91
N PRO A 171 -7.78 -5.14 3.78
CA PRO A 171 -6.83 -6.21 3.54
C PRO A 171 -5.39 -5.70 3.35
N ILE A 172 -5.21 -4.50 2.78
CA ILE A 172 -3.88 -3.89 2.62
C ILE A 172 -3.28 -3.57 3.98
N VAL A 173 -4.06 -2.94 4.88
CA VAL A 173 -3.63 -2.57 6.22
C VAL A 173 -3.28 -3.81 7.05
N ALA A 174 -4.11 -4.85 7.02
CA ALA A 174 -3.84 -6.10 7.73
C ALA A 174 -2.50 -6.74 7.30
N GLU A 175 -2.21 -6.74 6.00
CA GLU A 175 -0.93 -7.24 5.48
C GLU A 175 0.26 -6.34 5.89
N LEU A 176 0.09 -5.02 5.91
CA LEU A 176 1.12 -4.07 6.37
C LEU A 176 1.46 -4.29 7.85
N GLU A 177 0.44 -4.47 8.71
CA GLU A 177 0.60 -4.78 10.13
C GLU A 177 1.31 -6.11 10.34
N PHE A 178 0.91 -7.14 9.56
CA PHE A 178 1.57 -8.44 9.60
C PHE A 178 3.05 -8.33 9.23
N VAL A 179 3.37 -7.71 8.09
CA VAL A 179 4.75 -7.52 7.62
C VAL A 179 5.56 -6.74 8.66
N HIS A 180 5.00 -5.65 9.20
CA HIS A 180 5.65 -4.83 10.21
C HIS A 180 6.02 -5.65 11.45
N THR A 181 5.10 -6.49 11.93
CA THR A 181 5.34 -7.37 13.09
C THR A 181 6.48 -8.35 12.83
N GLN A 182 6.51 -8.98 11.63
CA GLN A 182 7.61 -9.88 11.26
C GLN A 182 8.96 -9.15 11.24
N LEU A 183 9.00 -7.95 10.66
CA LEU A 183 10.21 -7.13 10.58
C LEU A 183 10.68 -6.67 11.96
N PHE A 184 9.78 -6.27 12.83
CA PHE A 184 10.09 -5.91 14.21
C PHE A 184 10.74 -7.08 14.98
N ASN A 185 10.26 -8.30 14.75
CA ASN A 185 10.88 -9.50 15.32
C ASN A 185 12.29 -9.73 14.75
N CYS A 186 12.51 -9.49 13.46
CA CYS A 186 13.84 -9.55 12.85
C CYS A 186 14.80 -8.54 13.48
N ILE A 187 14.34 -7.31 13.74
CA ILE A 187 15.14 -6.27 14.40
C ILE A 187 15.53 -6.71 15.81
N LYS A 188 14.57 -7.20 16.61
CA LYS A 188 14.84 -7.74 17.95
C LYS A 188 15.84 -8.90 17.95
N ASN A 189 15.88 -9.67 16.87
CA ASN A 189 16.81 -10.79 16.69
C ASN A 189 18.11 -10.38 15.99
N GLY A 190 18.54 -9.13 16.14
CA GLY A 190 19.80 -8.63 15.61
C GLY A 190 19.82 -8.44 14.10
N TYR A 191 18.69 -8.02 13.52
CA TYR A 191 18.52 -7.78 12.08
C TYR A 191 18.74 -9.02 11.21
N ARG A 192 18.25 -10.17 11.70
CA ARG A 192 18.37 -11.46 11.00
C ARG A 192 16.99 -11.95 10.54
N LEU A 193 16.95 -12.40 9.31
CA LEU A 193 15.77 -13.08 8.77
C LEU A 193 15.64 -14.46 9.43
N PRO A 194 14.42 -14.92 9.77
CA PRO A 194 14.21 -16.28 10.25
C PRO A 194 14.74 -17.31 9.26
N THR A 195 15.42 -18.32 9.78
CA THR A 195 15.85 -19.51 9.02
C THR A 195 14.70 -20.52 8.96
N GLU A 196 14.63 -21.31 7.91
CA GLU A 196 13.55 -22.32 7.71
C GLU A 196 13.49 -23.42 8.80
N TYR A 197 14.43 -23.41 9.75
CA TYR A 197 14.60 -24.43 10.80
C TYR A 197 14.27 -23.94 12.22
N ALA A 198 13.55 -22.80 12.34
CA ALA A 198 13.14 -22.30 13.65
C ALA A 198 11.63 -22.43 13.87
#